data_2836bd2bf31823ee6c5b826bb5bf4fa6
#
_entry.id   2836bd2bf31823ee6c5b826bb5bf4fa6
#
_cell.length_a   1.000
_cell.length_b   1.000
_cell.length_c   1.000
_cell.angle_alpha   90.00
_cell.angle_beta   90.00
_cell.angle_gamma   90.00
#
_symmetry.space_group_name_H-M   'P 1'
#
loop_
_entity.id
_entity.type
_entity.pdbx_description
1 polymer ?
#
loop_
_entity_poly.entity_id
_entity_poly.type
_entity_poly.pdbx_seq_one_letter_code
_entity_poly.pdbx_strand_id
1 'polypeptide(L)'
;MAYNRAVASILSRIPVVAGVAYRERVRALPASFTATLSVELDNRYFRHAIAVLVNGEKVGYVAPEVASDYFDAVKDLTAPVTCPGRRGSHMDHETSGVEILLDFSSVPLPTAS
;
A
#
# COMPACT_ATOMS: atom_id res chain seq x y z
N MET A 1 -16.13 8.94 19.02
CA MET A 1 -16.99 9.18 17.85
C MET A 1 -17.04 7.94 16.98
N ALA A 2 -18.22 7.57 16.55
CA ALA A 2 -18.40 6.30 15.84
C ALA A 2 -17.64 6.24 14.50
N TYR A 3 -17.54 7.36 13.80
CA TYR A 3 -16.85 7.37 12.50
C TYR A 3 -15.37 7.04 12.61
N ASN A 4 -14.75 7.30 13.75
CA ASN A 4 -13.33 7.02 13.92
C ASN A 4 -13.02 5.53 13.89
N ARG A 5 -13.93 4.72 14.41
CA ARG A 5 -13.75 3.27 14.39
C ARG A 5 -13.79 2.74 12.95
N ALA A 6 -14.74 3.23 12.16
CA ALA A 6 -14.85 2.80 10.76
C ALA A 6 -13.63 3.24 9.95
N VAL A 7 -13.16 4.47 10.15
CA VAL A 7 -11.99 4.99 9.44
C VAL A 7 -10.75 4.18 9.82
N ALA A 8 -10.56 3.90 11.11
CA ALA A 8 -9.42 3.10 11.55
C ALA A 8 -9.44 1.70 10.96
N SER A 9 -10.62 1.09 10.86
CA SER A 9 -10.76 -0.23 10.24
C SER A 9 -10.38 -0.20 8.77
N ILE A 10 -10.81 0.83 8.02
CA ILE A 10 -10.45 1.00 6.62
C ILE A 10 -8.94 1.21 6.46
N LEU A 11 -8.35 2.07 7.29
CA LEU A 11 -6.92 2.37 7.21
C LEU A 11 -6.04 1.17 7.50
N SER A 12 -6.51 0.22 8.30
CA SER A 12 -5.72 -0.98 8.61
C SER A 12 -5.82 -2.05 7.52
N ARG A 13 -6.58 -1.80 6.45
CA ARG A 13 -6.84 -2.78 5.39
C ARG A 13 -6.71 -2.17 4.00
N ILE A 14 -5.65 -1.44 3.77
CA ILE A 14 -5.39 -0.82 2.47
C ILE A 14 -4.84 -1.89 1.52
N PRO A 15 -5.54 -2.23 0.44
CA PRO A 15 -5.11 -3.31 -0.44
C PRO A 15 -3.95 -2.90 -1.34
N VAL A 16 -3.10 -3.88 -1.63
CA VAL A 16 -2.02 -3.77 -2.62
C VAL A 16 -2.49 -4.46 -3.89
N VAL A 17 -2.36 -3.77 -5.01
CA VAL A 17 -2.77 -4.29 -6.31
C VAL A 17 -1.56 -4.54 -7.19
N ALA A 18 -1.79 -5.18 -8.35
CA ALA A 18 -0.76 -5.49 -9.35
C ALA A 18 0.31 -6.47 -8.84
N GLY A 19 0.02 -7.21 -7.77
CA GLY A 19 0.95 -8.20 -7.23
C GLY A 19 1.28 -9.32 -8.18
N VAL A 20 0.46 -9.57 -9.19
CA VAL A 20 0.69 -10.64 -10.16
C VAL A 20 2.02 -10.43 -10.90
N ALA A 21 2.43 -9.18 -11.14
CA ALA A 21 3.69 -8.86 -11.79
C ALA A 21 4.89 -9.21 -10.91
N TYR A 22 4.69 -9.37 -9.61
CA TYR A 22 5.75 -9.61 -8.63
C TYR A 22 5.45 -10.85 -7.79
N ARG A 23 4.76 -11.84 -8.40
CA ARG A 23 4.18 -12.95 -7.66
C ARG A 23 5.18 -13.73 -6.81
N GLU A 24 6.40 -13.92 -7.31
CA GLU A 24 7.40 -14.64 -6.54
C GLU A 24 7.82 -13.90 -5.28
N ARG A 25 7.97 -12.57 -5.39
CA ARG A 25 8.28 -11.72 -4.24
C ARG A 25 7.14 -11.74 -3.23
N VAL A 26 5.91 -11.66 -3.72
CA VAL A 26 4.72 -11.67 -2.86
C VAL A 26 4.62 -12.99 -2.10
N ARG A 27 4.84 -14.11 -2.78
CA ARG A 27 4.78 -15.43 -2.16
C ARG A 27 5.86 -15.63 -1.11
N ALA A 28 6.98 -14.94 -1.25
CA ALA A 28 8.09 -15.05 -0.31
C ALA A 28 7.92 -14.18 0.93
N LEU A 29 6.90 -13.33 0.98
CA LEU A 29 6.70 -12.42 2.12
C LEU A 29 6.31 -13.19 3.38
N PRO A 30 6.82 -12.77 4.55
CA PRO A 30 6.34 -13.31 5.82
C PRO A 30 4.91 -12.85 6.09
N ALA A 31 4.31 -13.39 7.16
CA ALA A 31 2.93 -13.06 7.52
C ALA A 31 2.77 -11.57 7.84
N SER A 32 3.79 -10.94 8.38
CA SER A 32 3.81 -9.49 8.61
C SER A 32 5.18 -8.93 8.26
N PHE A 33 5.21 -7.68 7.82
CA PHE A 33 6.42 -7.04 7.33
C PHE A 33 6.26 -5.51 7.39
N THR A 34 7.35 -4.80 7.16
CA THR A 34 7.32 -3.36 7.00
C THR A 34 7.40 -3.02 5.52
N ALA A 35 6.45 -2.23 5.04
CA ALA A 35 6.42 -1.79 3.65
C ALA A 35 6.91 -0.35 3.56
N THR A 36 7.60 -0.03 2.46
CA THR A 36 8.01 1.33 2.13
C THR A 36 7.17 1.81 0.96
N LEU A 37 6.67 3.03 1.05
CA LEU A 37 5.86 3.66 0.02
C LEU A 37 6.73 4.59 -0.82
N SER A 38 6.66 4.45 -2.15
CA SER A 38 7.47 5.23 -3.06
C SER A 38 6.61 5.72 -4.23
N VAL A 39 6.50 7.04 -4.40
CA VAL A 39 5.72 7.57 -5.52
C VAL A 39 6.47 7.36 -6.83
N GLU A 40 5.71 7.09 -7.89
CA GLU A 40 6.24 6.97 -9.25
C GLU A 40 5.59 8.04 -10.11
N LEU A 41 6.36 9.08 -10.42
CA LEU A 41 5.84 10.24 -11.13
C LEU A 41 5.55 9.98 -12.61
N ASP A 42 6.23 8.99 -13.20
CA ASP A 42 6.15 8.70 -14.62
C ASP A 42 5.46 7.36 -14.92
N ASN A 43 4.65 6.88 -13.98
CA ASN A 43 3.94 5.62 -14.21
C ASN A 43 2.86 5.80 -15.28
N ARG A 44 2.84 4.90 -16.26
CA ARG A 44 1.91 4.98 -17.39
C ARG A 44 0.51 4.50 -17.05
N TYR A 45 0.40 3.62 -16.06
CA TYR A 45 -0.86 2.93 -15.76
C TYR A 45 -1.62 3.56 -14.61
N PHE A 46 -0.90 4.15 -13.67
CA PHE A 46 -1.49 4.77 -12.49
C PHE A 46 -1.07 6.22 -12.41
N ARG A 47 -2.03 7.11 -12.48
CA ARG A 47 -1.77 8.56 -12.49
C ARG A 47 -1.11 9.04 -11.21
N HIS A 48 -1.52 8.48 -10.07
CA HIS A 48 -0.96 8.82 -8.75
C HIS A 48 -0.38 7.54 -8.14
N ALA A 49 0.61 6.97 -8.81
CA ALA A 49 1.14 5.67 -8.43
C ALA A 49 1.98 5.77 -7.17
N ILE A 50 1.67 4.92 -6.18
CA ILE A 50 2.50 4.71 -5.00
C ILE A 50 2.92 3.25 -5.00
N ALA A 51 4.20 3.01 -5.27
CA ALA A 51 4.75 1.66 -5.25
C ALA A 51 4.94 1.19 -3.81
N VAL A 52 4.75 -0.11 -3.62
CA VAL A 52 4.95 -0.76 -2.32
C VAL A 52 6.20 -1.62 -2.42
N LEU A 53 7.18 -1.34 -1.55
CA LEU A 53 8.44 -2.07 -1.52
C LEU A 53 8.60 -2.76 -0.16
N VAL A 54 9.18 -3.96 -0.20
CA VAL A 54 9.57 -4.69 1.00
C VAL A 54 11.04 -5.09 0.81
N ASN A 55 11.88 -4.69 1.74
CA ASN A 55 13.32 -4.90 1.64
C ASN A 55 13.90 -4.37 0.32
N GLY A 56 13.38 -3.23 -0.15
CA GLY A 56 13.85 -2.59 -1.36
C GLY A 56 13.31 -3.17 -2.65
N GLU A 57 12.47 -4.20 -2.59
CA GLU A 57 11.91 -4.84 -3.78
C GLU A 57 10.43 -4.53 -3.92
N LYS A 58 10.03 -4.12 -5.11
CA LYS A 58 8.63 -3.80 -5.38
C LYS A 58 7.77 -5.08 -5.35
N VAL A 59 6.65 -4.99 -4.65
CA VAL A 59 5.70 -6.11 -4.55
C VAL A 59 4.31 -5.75 -5.07
N GLY A 60 4.10 -4.50 -5.47
CA GLY A 60 2.83 -4.05 -6.03
C GLY A 60 2.65 -2.56 -5.87
N TYR A 61 1.41 -2.13 -5.91
CA TYR A 61 1.03 -0.72 -5.79
C TYR A 61 -0.12 -0.57 -4.81
N VAL A 62 -0.18 0.57 -4.15
CA VAL A 62 -1.35 0.94 -3.35
C VAL A 62 -2.55 1.04 -4.29
N ALA A 63 -3.72 0.56 -3.85
CA ALA A 63 -4.93 0.64 -4.66
C ALA A 63 -5.15 2.07 -5.16
N PRO A 64 -5.44 2.29 -6.46
CA PRO A 64 -5.46 3.63 -7.05
C PRO A 64 -6.38 4.63 -6.35
N GLU A 65 -7.53 4.18 -5.89
CA GLU A 65 -8.49 5.07 -5.21
C GLU A 65 -7.97 5.56 -3.87
N VAL A 66 -7.09 4.80 -3.23
CA VAL A 66 -6.42 5.22 -2.00
C VAL A 66 -5.19 6.04 -2.33
N ALA A 67 -4.43 5.59 -3.31
CA ALA A 67 -3.19 6.26 -3.71
C ALA A 67 -3.42 7.71 -4.10
N SER A 68 -4.52 8.00 -4.78
CA SER A 68 -4.81 9.38 -5.20
C SER A 68 -4.97 10.32 -4.01
N ASP A 69 -5.43 9.81 -2.87
CA ASP A 69 -5.60 10.62 -1.66
C ASP A 69 -4.28 10.87 -0.92
N TYR A 70 -3.32 9.95 -1.05
CA TYR A 70 -2.07 10.02 -0.28
C TYR A 70 -0.86 10.44 -1.11
N PHE A 71 -1.00 10.50 -2.43
CA PHE A 71 0.13 10.72 -3.33
C PHE A 71 0.92 11.98 -2.98
N ASP A 72 0.22 13.12 -2.83
CA ASP A 72 0.90 14.39 -2.55
C ASP A 72 1.57 14.37 -1.18
N ALA A 73 0.92 13.79 -0.18
CA ALA A 73 1.50 13.71 1.16
C ALA A 73 2.77 12.89 1.16
N VAL A 74 2.77 11.74 0.47
CA VAL A 74 3.96 10.88 0.39
C VAL A 74 5.05 11.55 -0.42
N LYS A 75 4.68 12.16 -1.56
CA LYS A 75 5.63 12.83 -2.45
C LYS A 75 6.39 13.94 -1.75
N ASP A 76 5.70 14.71 -0.91
CA ASP A 76 6.28 15.92 -0.30
C ASP A 76 7.17 15.62 0.91
N LEU A 77 7.18 14.38 1.39
CA LEU A 77 8.02 14.01 2.53
C LEU A 77 9.46 13.78 2.07
N THR A 78 10.41 14.28 2.86
CA THR A 78 11.83 14.12 2.56
C THR A 78 12.37 12.77 3.02
N ALA A 79 11.73 12.16 4.01
CA ALA A 79 12.13 10.85 4.53
C ALA A 79 11.22 9.76 3.94
N PRO A 80 11.71 8.52 3.80
CA PRO A 80 10.87 7.42 3.33
C PRO A 80 9.66 7.23 4.24
N VAL A 81 8.51 6.93 3.63
CA VAL A 81 7.29 6.63 4.37
C VAL A 81 7.19 5.12 4.48
N THR A 82 7.06 4.62 5.71
CA THR A 82 6.90 3.18 5.95
C THR A 82 5.58 2.92 6.68
N CYS A 83 5.08 1.71 6.53
CA CYS A 83 3.88 1.28 7.24
C CYS A 83 3.92 -0.23 7.44
N PRO A 84 3.19 -0.74 8.44
CA PRO A 84 3.05 -2.18 8.60
C PRO A 84 2.29 -2.80 7.44
N GLY A 85 2.69 -3.98 7.04
CA GLY A 85 1.99 -4.76 6.04
C GLY A 85 1.78 -6.19 6.54
N ARG A 86 0.79 -6.86 5.96
CA ARG A 86 0.49 -8.25 6.32
C ARG A 86 -0.14 -8.98 5.15
N ARG A 87 -0.02 -10.29 5.18
CA ARG A 87 -0.72 -11.15 4.23
C ARG A 87 -2.15 -11.35 4.73
N GLY A 88 -3.12 -11.15 3.83
CA GLY A 88 -4.51 -11.39 4.16
C GLY A 88 -4.82 -12.88 4.24
N SER A 89 -6.00 -13.18 4.75
CA SER A 89 -6.47 -14.56 4.88
C SER A 89 -7.07 -15.11 3.58
N HIS A 90 -7.36 -14.26 2.61
CA HIS A 90 -7.94 -14.68 1.34
C HIS A 90 -6.88 -14.97 0.31
N MET A 91 -7.17 -15.97 -0.52
CA MET A 91 -6.37 -16.26 -1.70
C MET A 91 -6.99 -15.53 -2.88
N ASP A 92 -6.17 -14.83 -3.63
CA ASP A 92 -6.58 -14.14 -4.85
C ASP A 92 -6.02 -14.90 -6.04
N HIS A 93 -6.88 -15.63 -6.74
CA HIS A 93 -6.47 -16.45 -7.86
C HIS A 93 -6.12 -15.64 -9.12
N GLU A 94 -6.56 -14.40 -9.19
CA GLU A 94 -6.31 -13.56 -10.34
C GLU A 94 -4.97 -12.85 -10.27
N THR A 95 -4.50 -12.57 -9.06
CA THR A 95 -3.22 -11.86 -8.89
C THR A 95 -2.14 -12.84 -8.46
N SER A 96 -1.65 -12.72 -7.25
CA SER A 96 -0.57 -13.55 -6.74
C SER A 96 -1.05 -14.78 -5.98
N GLY A 97 -2.34 -14.91 -5.79
CA GLY A 97 -2.94 -15.91 -4.92
C GLY A 97 -2.93 -15.51 -3.46
N VAL A 98 -2.38 -14.35 -3.13
CA VAL A 98 -2.29 -13.87 -1.74
C VAL A 98 -2.68 -12.40 -1.71
N GLU A 99 -3.59 -12.08 -0.81
CA GLU A 99 -3.97 -10.70 -0.55
C GLU A 99 -2.91 -10.05 0.35
N ILE A 100 -2.51 -8.84 0.02
CA ILE A 100 -1.60 -8.04 0.85
C ILE A 100 -2.36 -6.81 1.31
N LEU A 101 -2.31 -6.55 2.61
CA LEU A 101 -2.96 -5.41 3.22
C LEU A 101 -1.95 -4.56 3.98
N LEU A 102 -2.08 -3.24 3.84
CA LEU A 102 -1.23 -2.27 4.53
C LEU A 102 -2.03 -1.55 5.59
N ASP A 103 -1.33 -1.14 6.64
CA ASP A 103 -1.93 -0.36 7.72
C ASP A 103 -1.44 1.09 7.61
N PHE A 104 -2.35 1.97 7.20
CA PHE A 104 -2.05 3.39 7.03
C PHE A 104 -2.35 4.23 8.27
N SER A 105 -2.61 3.60 9.42
CA SER A 105 -2.96 4.33 10.64
C SER A 105 -1.90 5.34 11.05
N SER A 106 -0.63 5.04 10.78
CA SER A 106 0.50 5.92 11.12
C SER A 106 1.03 6.69 9.92
N VAL A 107 0.48 6.49 8.72
CA VAL A 107 0.89 7.26 7.54
C VAL A 107 0.28 8.65 7.63
N PRO A 108 1.05 9.71 7.33
CA PRO A 108 0.50 11.06 7.39
C PRO A 108 -0.71 11.23 6.49
N LEU A 109 -1.79 11.75 7.07
CA LEU A 109 -3.02 12.02 6.32
C LEU A 109 -2.82 13.20 5.38
N PRO A 110 -3.48 13.18 4.22
CA PRO A 110 -3.48 14.37 3.37
C PRO A 110 -4.09 15.55 4.15
N THR A 111 -3.43 16.69 4.09
CA THR A 111 -3.96 17.87 4.77
C THR A 111 -5.13 18.43 3.97
N ALA A 112 -6.21 18.71 4.66
CA ALA A 112 -7.43 19.22 4.05
C ALA A 112 -7.42 20.75 3.96
N SER A 113 -6.34 21.37 3.95
CA SER A 113 -6.26 22.82 3.91
C SER A 113 -6.41 23.38 2.49
#